data_e8ad66fc27ba32e9d2938c493e4371ff
#
_entry.id   e8ad66fc27ba32e9d2938c493e4371ff
#
_cell.length_a   1.000
_cell.length_b   1.000
_cell.length_c   1.000
_cell.angle_alpha   90.00
_cell.angle_beta   90.00
_cell.angle_gamma   90.00
#
_symmetry.space_group_name_H-M   'P 1'
#
loop_
_entity.id
_entity.type
_entity.pdbx_description
1 polymer ?
#
loop_
_entity_poly.entity_id
_entity_poly.type
_entity_poly.pdbx_seq_one_letter_code
_entity_poly.pdbx_strand_id
1 'polypeptide(L)'
;MLMKLVSIVSDILNEQIATAFATAQSMKPIMKTDRLGQDGQFQMGQGPIRYSNQALNLIKKFESFQDKAYLCSAGKKTIGYGTRLDYHPEIKKGVCISEPKAIELLRKDLDTLVTPVIKKNIKVKLKQNQIDALYSLIHNIGVNNFVNSNVLKLINLRRFTKMKKDWQEFQMGGGQVLPGLQKRRQEELALFFSKSVG
;
A
#
# COMPACT_ATOMS: atom_id res chain seq x y z
N MET A 1 2.46 -29.32 16.72
CA MET A 1 3.82 -28.94 16.32
C MET A 1 3.83 -27.82 15.25
N LEU A 2 2.95 -27.83 14.25
CA LEU A 2 2.85 -26.78 13.23
C LEU A 2 2.51 -25.37 13.74
N MET A 3 1.66 -25.24 14.75
CA MET A 3 1.26 -23.93 15.30
C MET A 3 2.39 -23.15 15.98
N LYS A 4 3.38 -23.83 16.56
CA LYS A 4 4.56 -23.16 17.15
C LYS A 4 5.54 -22.62 16.11
N LEU A 5 5.65 -23.26 14.94
CA LEU A 5 6.50 -22.80 13.85
C LEU A 5 5.95 -21.51 13.18
N VAL A 6 4.65 -21.41 13.03
CA VAL A 6 3.99 -20.20 12.47
C VAL A 6 4.17 -19.00 13.39
N SER A 7 4.13 -19.20 14.74
CA SER A 7 4.39 -18.13 15.71
C SER A 7 5.83 -17.62 15.63
N ILE A 8 6.81 -18.53 15.58
CA ILE A 8 8.25 -18.17 15.54
C ILE A 8 8.61 -17.42 14.26
N VAL A 9 8.06 -17.80 13.10
CA VAL A 9 8.29 -17.10 11.83
C VAL A 9 7.65 -15.70 11.85
N SER A 10 6.48 -15.55 12.47
CA SER A 10 5.83 -14.24 12.65
C SER A 10 6.65 -13.31 13.56
N ASP A 11 7.25 -13.84 14.62
CA ASP A 11 8.02 -13.06 15.58
C ASP A 11 9.36 -12.58 14.98
N ILE A 12 10.04 -13.43 14.22
CA ILE A 12 11.29 -13.07 13.51
C ILE A 12 11.03 -12.00 12.43
N LEU A 13 9.90 -12.09 11.70
CA LEU A 13 9.52 -11.05 10.73
C LEU A 13 9.21 -9.70 11.41
N ASN A 14 8.59 -9.75 12.60
CA ASN A 14 8.25 -8.54 13.35
C ASN A 14 9.48 -7.83 13.91
N GLU A 15 10.51 -8.56 14.36
CA GLU A 15 11.78 -7.98 14.82
C GLU A 15 12.56 -7.30 13.68
N GLN A 16 12.59 -7.89 12.49
CA GLN A 16 13.25 -7.27 11.33
C GLN A 16 12.54 -5.99 10.87
N ILE A 17 11.21 -5.94 10.98
CA ILE A 17 10.42 -4.73 10.68
C ILE A 17 10.66 -3.65 11.74
N ALA A 18 10.70 -4.01 13.03
CA ALA A 18 10.96 -3.07 14.11
C ALA A 18 12.37 -2.45 14.01
N THR A 19 13.38 -3.25 13.64
CA THR A 19 14.76 -2.80 13.46
C THR A 19 14.90 -1.86 12.26
N ALA A 20 14.18 -2.13 11.16
CA ALA A 20 14.12 -1.23 10.00
C ALA A 20 13.45 0.12 10.35
N PHE A 21 12.44 0.12 11.22
CA PHE A 21 11.77 1.34 11.68
C PHE A 21 12.67 2.18 12.60
N ALA A 22 13.40 1.56 13.51
CA ALA A 22 14.34 2.27 14.41
C ALA A 22 15.46 2.96 13.62
N THR A 23 15.97 2.31 12.58
CA THR A 23 17.01 2.86 11.71
C THR A 23 16.51 4.04 10.86
N ALA A 24 15.25 4.02 10.43
CA ALA A 24 14.65 5.11 9.66
C ALA A 24 14.39 6.39 10.50
N GLN A 25 14.17 6.26 11.80
CA GLN A 25 13.93 7.40 12.69
C GLN A 25 15.23 8.13 13.10
N SER A 26 16.39 7.52 12.96
CA SER A 26 17.67 8.14 13.32
C SER A 26 18.28 8.99 12.19
N MET A 27 17.72 9.00 11.02
CA MET A 27 18.20 9.82 9.90
C MET A 27 17.62 11.23 9.96
N LYS A 28 18.42 12.20 10.41
CA LYS A 28 18.15 13.64 10.27
C LYS A 28 18.01 14.01 8.79
N PRO A 29 17.12 14.95 8.43
CA PRO A 29 17.00 15.40 7.05
C PRO A 29 18.26 16.13 6.62
N ILE A 30 18.99 15.54 5.69
CA ILE A 30 20.11 16.22 5.04
C ILE A 30 19.53 17.02 3.90
N MET A 31 19.46 18.35 4.07
CA MET A 31 19.38 19.27 2.96
C MET A 31 20.65 19.11 2.11
N LYS A 32 20.52 18.67 0.88
CA LYS A 32 21.58 18.75 -0.11
C LYS A 32 21.12 19.54 -1.31
N THR A 33 21.81 20.67 -1.45
CA THR A 33 21.95 21.51 -2.62
C THR A 33 22.40 20.69 -3.83
N ASP A 34 21.84 21.05 -4.98
CA ASP A 34 22.15 20.51 -6.29
C ASP A 34 23.65 20.46 -6.57
N ARG A 35 24.17 19.28 -6.95
CA ARG A 35 25.40 19.15 -7.72
C ARG A 35 25.10 18.33 -8.96
N LEU A 36 25.34 18.94 -10.11
CA LEU A 36 25.39 18.32 -11.42
C LEU A 36 26.38 17.13 -11.40
N GLY A 37 25.91 15.92 -11.62
CA GLY A 37 26.72 14.78 -11.98
C GLY A 37 26.96 14.79 -13.48
N GLN A 38 28.22 14.72 -13.87
CA GLN A 38 28.67 14.53 -15.24
C GLN A 38 28.42 13.11 -15.68
N ASP A 39 27.23 12.79 -16.18
CA ASP A 39 26.98 11.66 -17.08
C ASP A 39 25.65 11.96 -17.77
N GLY A 40 25.70 12.28 -19.05
CA GLY A 40 24.64 12.80 -19.89
C GLY A 40 23.44 11.88 -20.13
N GLN A 41 22.84 11.35 -19.08
CA GLN A 41 21.52 10.75 -19.14
C GLN A 41 20.53 11.64 -18.41
N PHE A 42 19.81 12.41 -19.20
CA PHE A 42 18.66 13.21 -18.79
C PHE A 42 17.57 12.28 -18.22
N GLN A 43 17.57 12.08 -16.91
CA GLN A 43 16.44 11.45 -16.21
C GLN A 43 15.30 12.46 -16.23
N MET A 44 14.45 12.36 -17.24
CA MET A 44 13.22 13.11 -17.34
C MET A 44 12.40 12.89 -16.09
N GLY A 45 12.27 13.94 -15.27
CA GLY A 45 11.68 13.94 -13.95
C GLY A 45 10.33 13.24 -13.87
N GLN A 46 10.27 12.16 -13.11
CA GLN A 46 9.00 11.79 -12.48
C GLN A 46 8.75 12.84 -11.39
N GLY A 47 7.65 13.57 -11.49
CA GLY A 47 7.14 14.28 -10.34
C GLY A 47 7.04 13.33 -9.15
N PRO A 48 7.00 13.81 -7.90
CA PRO A 48 7.01 12.96 -6.72
C PRO A 48 5.89 11.93 -6.83
N ILE A 49 6.23 10.62 -6.80
CA ILE A 49 5.25 9.55 -6.76
C ILE A 49 4.38 9.74 -5.51
N ARG A 50 3.14 10.11 -5.72
CA ARG A 50 2.12 10.35 -4.69
C ARG A 50 0.77 9.87 -5.17
N TYR A 51 -0.08 9.43 -4.25
CA TYR A 51 -1.48 9.15 -4.54
C TYR A 51 -2.27 10.46 -4.71
N SER A 52 -3.32 10.40 -5.50
CA SER A 52 -4.31 11.47 -5.64
C SER A 52 -5.56 11.19 -4.79
N ASN A 53 -6.53 12.09 -4.84
CA ASN A 53 -7.83 11.87 -4.22
C ASN A 53 -8.58 10.67 -4.83
N GLN A 54 -8.27 10.26 -6.05
CA GLN A 54 -8.86 9.06 -6.65
C GLN A 54 -8.48 7.79 -5.88
N ALA A 55 -7.21 7.65 -5.49
CA ALA A 55 -6.77 6.53 -4.65
C ALA A 55 -7.48 6.53 -3.30
N LEU A 56 -7.56 7.67 -2.63
CA LEU A 56 -8.24 7.80 -1.34
C LEU A 56 -9.72 7.43 -1.44
N ASN A 57 -10.41 7.93 -2.45
CA ASN A 57 -11.83 7.64 -2.66
C ASN A 57 -12.06 6.16 -2.95
N LEU A 58 -11.19 5.55 -3.74
CA LEU A 58 -11.28 4.12 -4.04
C LEU A 58 -11.05 3.28 -2.78
N ILE A 59 -10.05 3.59 -1.96
CA ILE A 59 -9.78 2.89 -0.70
C ILE A 59 -10.97 3.05 0.25
N LYS A 60 -11.44 4.28 0.49
CA LYS A 60 -12.58 4.59 1.36
C LYS A 60 -13.84 3.82 0.96
N LYS A 61 -14.09 3.69 -0.33
CA LYS A 61 -15.25 2.97 -0.87
C LYS A 61 -15.28 1.50 -0.45
N PHE A 62 -14.12 0.84 -0.38
CA PHE A 62 -14.03 -0.59 -0.10
C PHE A 62 -13.75 -0.92 1.37
N GLU A 63 -13.12 -0.02 2.13
CA GLU A 63 -12.80 -0.27 3.54
C GLU A 63 -13.97 0.06 4.49
N SER A 64 -14.88 0.91 4.12
CA SER A 64 -15.93 1.46 4.99
C SER A 64 -15.39 2.11 6.26
N PHE A 65 -15.99 3.22 6.68
CA PHE A 65 -15.56 3.90 7.90
C PHE A 65 -16.02 3.17 9.17
N GLN A 66 -15.09 2.94 10.11
CA GLN A 66 -15.36 2.41 11.43
C GLN A 66 -14.81 3.37 12.50
N ASP A 67 -15.70 4.00 13.25
CA ASP A 67 -15.35 4.96 14.31
C ASP A 67 -14.66 4.30 15.52
N LYS A 68 -14.93 3.02 15.74
CA LYS A 68 -14.40 2.19 16.85
C LYS A 68 -13.46 1.12 16.34
N ALA A 69 -12.51 0.73 17.20
CA ALA A 69 -11.61 -0.37 16.90
C ALA A 69 -12.36 -1.71 16.81
N TYR A 70 -12.04 -2.48 15.78
CA TYR A 70 -12.57 -3.82 15.54
C TYR A 70 -11.43 -4.80 15.20
N LEU A 71 -11.73 -6.10 15.20
CA LEU A 71 -10.80 -7.12 14.73
C LEU A 71 -11.07 -7.38 13.24
N CYS A 72 -10.06 -7.15 12.39
CA CYS A 72 -10.16 -7.52 10.98
C CYS A 72 -10.07 -9.04 10.79
N SER A 73 -10.31 -9.55 9.59
CA SER A 73 -10.25 -10.98 9.26
C SER A 73 -8.89 -11.64 9.57
N ALA A 74 -7.82 -10.85 9.62
CA ALA A 74 -6.48 -11.30 10.02
C ALA A 74 -6.23 -11.24 11.54
N GLY A 75 -7.26 -10.99 12.37
CA GLY A 75 -7.16 -10.91 13.82
C GLY A 75 -6.43 -9.66 14.35
N LYS A 76 -6.22 -8.65 13.52
CA LYS A 76 -5.55 -7.40 13.90
C LYS A 76 -6.57 -6.33 14.29
N LYS A 77 -6.26 -5.58 15.37
CA LYS A 77 -7.08 -4.42 15.78
C LYS A 77 -6.92 -3.30 14.76
N THR A 78 -8.04 -2.87 14.24
CA THR A 78 -8.13 -1.94 13.11
C THR A 78 -9.15 -0.86 13.44
N ILE A 79 -8.99 0.35 12.92
CA ILE A 79 -9.91 1.48 13.10
C ILE A 79 -9.97 2.32 11.81
N GLY A 80 -10.98 3.14 11.66
CA GLY A 80 -11.11 4.07 10.54
C GLY A 80 -11.29 3.35 9.22
N TYR A 81 -10.42 3.58 8.28
CA TYR A 81 -10.38 2.97 6.95
C TYR A 81 -9.29 1.88 6.85
N GLY A 82 -9.32 0.92 7.77
CA GLY A 82 -8.38 -0.19 7.75
C GLY A 82 -7.05 0.08 8.43
N THR A 83 -6.89 1.20 9.14
CA THR A 83 -5.68 1.56 9.89
C THR A 83 -5.44 0.58 11.03
N ARG A 84 -4.28 -0.06 11.05
CA ARG A 84 -3.89 -1.02 12.09
C ARG A 84 -3.34 -0.29 13.32
N LEU A 85 -3.90 -0.60 14.49
CA LEU A 85 -3.49 0.05 15.74
C LEU A 85 -2.06 -0.29 16.19
N ASP A 86 -1.49 -1.39 15.69
CA ASP A 86 -0.08 -1.74 15.94
C ASP A 86 0.88 -0.65 15.42
N TYR A 87 0.49 0.08 14.38
CA TYR A 87 1.28 1.16 13.77
C TYR A 87 0.97 2.54 14.34
N HIS A 88 -0.03 2.61 15.24
CA HIS A 88 -0.54 3.86 15.80
C HIS A 88 -0.69 3.75 17.33
N PRO A 89 0.44 3.64 18.09
CA PRO A 89 0.41 3.50 19.54
C PRO A 89 -0.19 4.73 20.25
N GLU A 90 -0.25 5.87 19.55
CA GLU A 90 -0.88 7.09 20.04
C GLU A 90 -2.41 6.96 20.19
N ILE A 91 -3.05 5.98 19.55
CA ILE A 91 -4.49 5.76 19.64
C ILE A 91 -4.79 4.84 20.82
N LYS A 92 -5.36 5.41 21.87
CA LYS A 92 -5.72 4.68 23.09
C LYS A 92 -6.86 3.68 22.82
N LYS A 93 -6.86 2.57 23.57
CA LYS A 93 -7.96 1.60 23.55
C LYS A 93 -9.29 2.27 23.91
N GLY A 94 -10.37 1.93 23.18
CA GLY A 94 -11.71 2.41 23.46
C GLY A 94 -12.03 3.81 22.92
N VAL A 95 -11.08 4.47 22.27
CA VAL A 95 -11.31 5.79 21.65
C VAL A 95 -12.13 5.62 20.37
N CYS A 96 -13.13 6.49 20.20
CA CYS A 96 -13.81 6.69 18.92
C CYS A 96 -13.08 7.79 18.14
N ILE A 97 -12.94 7.60 16.84
CA ILE A 97 -12.34 8.62 15.97
C ILE A 97 -13.38 9.18 15.00
N SER A 98 -13.23 10.46 14.65
CA SER A 98 -14.02 11.07 13.59
C SER A 98 -13.54 10.63 12.19
N GLU A 99 -14.39 10.77 11.18
CA GLU A 99 -13.98 10.47 9.79
C GLU A 99 -12.78 11.32 9.31
N PRO A 100 -12.70 12.63 9.59
CA PRO A 100 -11.49 13.40 9.28
C PRO A 100 -10.22 12.80 9.90
N LYS A 101 -10.29 12.32 11.15
CA LYS A 101 -9.15 11.65 11.80
C LYS A 101 -8.81 10.31 11.13
N ALA A 102 -9.80 9.55 10.72
CA ALA A 102 -9.58 8.32 9.96
C ALA A 102 -8.90 8.58 8.61
N ILE A 103 -9.26 9.67 7.92
CA ILE A 103 -8.59 10.07 6.66
C ILE A 103 -7.15 10.50 6.92
N GLU A 104 -6.88 11.22 8.00
CA GLU A 104 -5.51 11.59 8.41
C GLU A 104 -4.64 10.35 8.63
N LEU A 105 -5.17 9.36 9.36
CA LEU A 105 -4.49 8.09 9.62
C LEU A 105 -4.25 7.30 8.34
N LEU A 106 -5.25 7.19 7.46
CA LEU A 106 -5.09 6.56 6.16
C LEU A 106 -3.98 7.22 5.34
N ARG A 107 -3.94 8.56 5.28
CA ARG A 107 -2.87 9.29 4.59
C ARG A 107 -1.50 8.97 5.19
N LYS A 108 -1.38 8.97 6.52
CA LYS A 108 -0.15 8.62 7.22
C LYS A 108 0.31 7.20 6.86
N ASP A 109 -0.60 6.22 6.84
CA ASP A 109 -0.29 4.84 6.44
C ASP A 109 0.17 4.75 4.98
N LEU A 110 -0.51 5.44 4.07
CA LEU A 110 -0.11 5.46 2.66
C LEU A 110 1.27 6.09 2.46
N ASP A 111 1.56 7.18 3.17
CA ASP A 111 2.84 7.89 3.08
C ASP A 111 3.99 7.08 3.70
N THR A 112 3.76 6.39 4.81
CA THR A 112 4.80 5.69 5.56
C THR A 112 5.02 4.24 5.11
N LEU A 113 3.96 3.55 4.68
CA LEU A 113 4.03 2.13 4.34
C LEU A 113 4.03 1.89 2.83
N VAL A 114 3.14 2.56 2.07
CA VAL A 114 2.93 2.26 0.65
C VAL A 114 3.85 3.06 -0.26
N THR A 115 3.97 4.36 -0.03
CA THR A 115 4.80 5.26 -0.86
C THR A 115 6.26 4.80 -0.98
N PRO A 116 6.96 4.42 0.11
CA PRO A 116 8.33 3.93 0.01
C PRO A 116 8.44 2.66 -0.83
N VAL A 117 7.46 1.77 -0.73
CA VAL A 117 7.43 0.51 -1.49
C VAL A 117 7.30 0.77 -2.99
N ILE A 118 6.37 1.66 -3.39
CA ILE A 118 6.21 2.03 -4.80
C ILE A 118 7.49 2.68 -5.32
N LYS A 119 8.04 3.67 -4.60
CA LYS A 119 9.28 4.36 -4.99
C LYS A 119 10.47 3.42 -5.15
N LYS A 120 10.61 2.43 -4.26
CA LYS A 120 11.72 1.47 -4.28
C LYS A 120 11.57 0.45 -5.41
N ASN A 121 10.37 -0.05 -5.67
CA ASN A 121 10.17 -1.26 -6.47
C ASN A 121 9.66 -1.00 -7.88
N ILE A 122 8.96 0.11 -8.16
CA ILE A 122 8.52 0.48 -9.51
C ILE A 122 9.68 1.12 -10.27
N LYS A 123 10.09 0.48 -11.38
CA LYS A 123 11.24 0.89 -12.21
C LYS A 123 10.83 1.54 -13.53
N VAL A 124 9.53 1.68 -13.77
CA VAL A 124 8.98 2.24 -15.00
C VAL A 124 8.13 3.47 -14.71
N LYS A 125 8.05 4.40 -15.65
CA LYS A 125 7.14 5.54 -15.53
C LYS A 125 5.69 5.07 -15.64
N LEU A 126 4.88 5.43 -14.66
CA LEU A 126 3.44 5.18 -14.60
C LEU A 126 2.67 6.49 -14.66
N LYS A 127 1.45 6.44 -15.19
CA LYS A 127 0.49 7.54 -15.14
C LYS A 127 -0.13 7.64 -13.74
N GLN A 128 -0.71 8.80 -13.39
CA GLN A 128 -1.31 9.02 -12.07
C GLN A 128 -2.40 8.00 -11.74
N ASN A 129 -3.30 7.70 -12.68
CA ASN A 129 -4.35 6.70 -12.50
C ASN A 129 -3.78 5.28 -12.23
N GLN A 130 -2.65 4.95 -12.82
CA GLN A 130 -1.97 3.67 -12.58
C GLN A 130 -1.35 3.64 -11.17
N ILE A 131 -0.76 4.75 -10.75
CA ILE A 131 -0.23 4.92 -9.39
C ILE A 131 -1.37 4.80 -8.37
N ASP A 132 -2.49 5.50 -8.59
CA ASP A 132 -3.64 5.47 -7.69
C ASP A 132 -4.24 4.07 -7.52
N ALA A 133 -4.35 3.32 -8.61
CA ALA A 133 -4.81 1.93 -8.56
C ALA A 133 -3.84 1.04 -7.75
N LEU A 134 -2.52 1.25 -7.88
CA LEU A 134 -1.52 0.53 -7.09
C LEU A 134 -1.63 0.84 -5.60
N TYR A 135 -1.88 2.09 -5.23
CA TYR A 135 -2.10 2.43 -3.82
C TYR A 135 -3.27 1.65 -3.22
N SER A 136 -4.39 1.53 -3.94
CA SER A 136 -5.54 0.74 -3.48
C SER A 136 -5.20 -0.75 -3.37
N LEU A 137 -4.53 -1.32 -4.38
CA LEU A 137 -4.11 -2.72 -4.35
C LEU A 137 -3.21 -3.00 -3.15
N ILE A 138 -2.11 -2.23 -3.01
CA ILE A 138 -1.09 -2.47 -1.98
C ILE A 138 -1.67 -2.28 -0.58
N HIS A 139 -2.53 -1.27 -0.40
CA HIS A 139 -3.24 -1.06 0.88
C HIS A 139 -4.06 -2.29 1.28
N ASN A 140 -4.74 -2.94 0.33
CA ASN A 140 -5.57 -4.09 0.60
C ASN A 140 -4.80 -5.39 0.78
N ILE A 141 -3.85 -5.70 -0.14
CA ILE A 141 -3.13 -6.98 -0.10
C ILE A 141 -1.91 -6.96 0.81
N GLY A 142 -1.45 -5.76 1.19
CA GLY A 142 -0.23 -5.55 1.97
C GLY A 142 1.04 -5.51 1.13
N VAL A 143 2.04 -4.81 1.66
CA VAL A 143 3.32 -4.55 0.96
C VAL A 143 4.08 -5.84 0.62
N ASN A 144 4.11 -6.82 1.51
CA ASN A 144 4.85 -8.07 1.29
C ASN A 144 4.26 -8.88 0.13
N ASN A 145 2.93 -8.98 0.07
CA ASN A 145 2.26 -9.67 -1.04
C ASN A 145 2.52 -8.97 -2.37
N PHE A 146 2.49 -7.64 -2.39
CA PHE A 146 2.79 -6.88 -3.60
C PHE A 146 4.24 -7.06 -4.08
N VAL A 147 5.21 -6.93 -3.18
CA VAL A 147 6.65 -7.03 -3.54
C VAL A 147 7.00 -8.41 -4.11
N ASN A 148 6.37 -9.47 -3.62
CA ASN A 148 6.58 -10.84 -4.07
C ASN A 148 5.67 -11.25 -5.26
N SER A 149 4.81 -10.35 -5.75
CA SER A 149 3.82 -10.68 -6.78
C SER A 149 4.37 -10.68 -8.21
N ASN A 150 3.72 -11.44 -9.08
CA ASN A 150 3.91 -11.31 -10.52
C ASN A 150 3.40 -9.96 -11.06
N VAL A 151 2.43 -9.32 -10.37
CA VAL A 151 1.94 -7.98 -10.73
C VAL A 151 3.10 -7.00 -10.79
N LEU A 152 3.94 -6.92 -9.77
CA LEU A 152 5.11 -6.03 -9.75
C LEU A 152 6.08 -6.35 -10.88
N LYS A 153 6.39 -7.63 -11.11
CA LYS A 153 7.29 -8.08 -12.19
C LYS A 153 6.78 -7.65 -13.56
N LEU A 154 5.48 -7.87 -13.82
CA LEU A 154 4.87 -7.55 -15.12
C LEU A 154 4.73 -6.04 -15.34
N ILE A 155 4.48 -5.25 -14.30
CA ILE A 155 4.51 -3.78 -14.37
C ILE A 155 5.89 -3.31 -14.79
N ASN A 156 6.95 -3.78 -14.15
CA ASN A 156 8.33 -3.37 -14.48
C ASN A 156 8.77 -3.81 -15.88
N LEU A 157 8.16 -4.87 -16.42
CA LEU A 157 8.32 -5.30 -17.82
C LEU A 157 7.38 -4.57 -18.80
N ARG A 158 6.56 -3.62 -18.34
CA ARG A 158 5.50 -2.93 -19.11
C ARG A 158 4.47 -3.88 -19.75
N ARG A 159 4.32 -5.10 -19.21
CA ARG A 159 3.37 -6.11 -19.71
C ARG A 159 1.98 -5.95 -19.05
N PHE A 160 1.41 -4.76 -19.12
CA PHE A 160 0.19 -4.39 -18.39
C PHE A 160 -1.02 -5.27 -18.73
N THR A 161 -1.18 -5.69 -19.98
CA THR A 161 -2.30 -6.57 -20.34
C THR A 161 -2.18 -7.95 -19.67
N LYS A 162 -0.98 -8.51 -19.62
CA LYS A 162 -0.73 -9.81 -18.95
C LYS A 162 -0.94 -9.73 -17.45
N MET A 163 -0.58 -8.62 -16.84
CA MET A 163 -0.72 -8.37 -15.39
C MET A 163 -2.17 -8.47 -14.90
N LYS A 164 -3.19 -8.25 -15.75
CA LYS A 164 -4.61 -8.28 -15.33
C LYS A 164 -4.98 -9.56 -14.62
N LYS A 165 -4.54 -10.71 -15.12
CA LYS A 165 -4.83 -12.02 -14.54
C LYS A 165 -4.26 -12.13 -13.12
N ASP A 166 -2.96 -11.82 -12.96
CA ASP A 166 -2.28 -11.89 -11.67
C ASP A 166 -2.86 -10.90 -10.65
N TRP A 167 -3.32 -9.71 -11.11
CA TRP A 167 -4.03 -8.75 -10.25
C TRP A 167 -5.35 -9.31 -9.75
N GLN A 168 -6.11 -10.02 -10.62
CA GLN A 168 -7.39 -10.63 -10.27
C GLN A 168 -7.22 -11.81 -9.29
N GLU A 169 -6.08 -12.47 -9.23
CA GLU A 169 -5.84 -13.55 -8.24
C GLU A 169 -6.00 -13.06 -6.79
N PHE A 170 -5.79 -11.77 -6.52
CA PHE A 170 -6.02 -11.16 -5.21
C PHE A 170 -7.51 -10.96 -4.84
N GLN A 171 -8.41 -11.64 -5.52
CA GLN A 171 -9.84 -11.73 -5.16
C GLN A 171 -10.18 -12.96 -4.32
N MET A 172 -9.21 -13.84 -4.07
CA MET A 172 -9.40 -15.10 -3.35
C MET A 172 -9.29 -14.91 -1.83
N GLY A 173 -10.11 -15.64 -1.10
CA GLY A 173 -10.04 -15.75 0.35
C GLY A 173 -10.66 -17.06 0.81
N GLY A 174 -9.96 -17.80 1.68
CA GLY A 174 -10.44 -19.13 2.13
C GLY A 174 -10.68 -20.14 1.00
N GLY A 175 -9.93 -20.05 -0.10
CA GLY A 175 -10.06 -20.95 -1.26
C GLY A 175 -11.19 -20.59 -2.24
N GLN A 176 -11.91 -19.52 -2.02
CA GLN A 176 -13.03 -19.10 -2.91
C GLN A 176 -12.89 -17.63 -3.29
N VAL A 177 -13.58 -17.25 -4.38
CA VAL A 177 -13.68 -15.85 -4.81
C VAL A 177 -14.60 -15.11 -3.84
N LEU A 178 -14.09 -14.01 -3.28
CA LEU A 178 -14.88 -13.11 -2.43
C LEU A 178 -15.47 -11.97 -3.29
N PRO A 179 -16.81 -11.84 -3.39
CA PRO A 179 -17.44 -10.85 -4.28
C PRO A 179 -16.98 -9.41 -4.04
N GLY A 180 -16.74 -9.03 -2.78
CA GLY A 180 -16.21 -7.71 -2.43
C GLY A 180 -14.81 -7.46 -2.98
N LEU A 181 -13.92 -8.46 -2.87
CA LEU A 181 -12.57 -8.37 -3.43
C LEU A 181 -12.58 -8.41 -4.96
N GLN A 182 -13.45 -9.22 -5.55
CA GLN A 182 -13.64 -9.26 -7.01
C GLN A 182 -14.03 -7.88 -7.55
N LYS A 183 -15.04 -7.25 -6.95
CA LYS A 183 -15.46 -5.89 -7.32
C LYS A 183 -14.33 -4.89 -7.16
N ARG A 184 -13.58 -4.97 -6.07
CA ARG A 184 -12.43 -4.09 -5.82
C ARG A 184 -11.36 -4.24 -6.91
N ARG A 185 -10.97 -5.46 -7.26
CA ARG A 185 -9.99 -5.72 -8.35
C ARG A 185 -10.48 -5.19 -9.69
N GLN A 186 -11.77 -5.33 -9.99
CA GLN A 186 -12.37 -4.80 -11.22
C GLN A 186 -12.25 -3.27 -11.27
N GLU A 187 -12.59 -2.57 -10.20
CA GLU A 187 -12.52 -1.10 -10.16
C GLU A 187 -11.07 -0.59 -10.16
N GLU A 188 -10.16 -1.25 -9.46
CA GLU A 188 -8.73 -0.94 -9.51
C GLU A 188 -8.16 -1.10 -10.93
N LEU A 189 -8.50 -2.18 -11.63
CA LEU A 189 -8.08 -2.40 -13.01
C LEU A 189 -8.75 -1.39 -13.97
N ALA A 190 -10.03 -1.06 -13.76
CA ALA A 190 -10.69 -0.01 -14.55
C ALA A 190 -9.97 1.34 -14.40
N LEU A 191 -9.58 1.71 -13.18
CA LEU A 191 -8.79 2.90 -12.92
C LEU A 191 -7.41 2.82 -13.59
N PHE A 192 -6.69 1.70 -13.44
CA PHE A 192 -5.36 1.51 -14.01
C PHE A 192 -5.34 1.69 -15.54
N PHE A 193 -6.37 1.21 -16.23
CA PHE A 193 -6.50 1.26 -17.69
C PHE A 193 -7.31 2.45 -18.20
N SER A 194 -7.81 3.32 -17.34
CA SER A 194 -8.55 4.51 -17.76
C SER A 194 -7.64 5.43 -18.60
N LYS A 195 -8.26 6.15 -19.53
CA LYS A 195 -7.56 7.25 -20.22
C LYS A 195 -7.30 8.35 -19.19
N SER A 196 -6.07 8.83 -19.11
CA SER A 196 -5.79 10.02 -18.31
C SER A 196 -6.61 11.16 -18.91
N VAL A 197 -7.48 11.77 -18.10
CA VAL A 197 -8.03 13.08 -18.45
C VAL A 197 -6.83 14.02 -18.40
N GLY A 198 -6.45 14.55 -19.55
CA GLY A 198 -5.36 15.50 -19.73
C GLY A 198 -5.69 16.83 -19.10
#